data_7ca35669a1c58f249727820d3d3c3256
#
_entry.id   7ca35669a1c58f249727820d3d3c3256
#
_cell.length_a   1.000
_cell.length_b   1.000
_cell.length_c   1.000
_cell.angle_alpha   90.00
_cell.angle_beta   90.00
_cell.angle_gamma   90.00
#
_symmetry.space_group_name_H-M   'P 1'
#
loop_
_entity.id
_entity.type
_entity.pdbx_description
1 polymer ?
#
loop_
_entity_poly.entity_id
_entity_poly.type
_entity_poly.pdbx_seq_one_letter_code
_entity_poly.pdbx_strand_id
1 'polypeptide(L)'
;MVAGLLDEAAAIADFRRELLAWYRAHRRQLAWRQTRDPYLIWISEIMLQQTRVDQMDAYFARFVQAFPTVHDLAAASEDQVLKAWEGLGYYARARNLHRAAREVAARGGQLPDTYEGLLALPGVGPYTAAAVSSIAFDRDHPVLDGNVTRVLCRLLRLEADPRQAAVKAALIAAGEQLLEPGQAGDFNQAMMELGARVCTPARPRCGECPVARHCRALAELDDPARLPRKAPRKPRPHYQVAAGLIWKGDLLLIAQRPSEGLLGGLWEFPGGKQEAGETLEQCLAREIREELAIEIAVDECLAQVEHGFTHFSITLHAFRARYLSGEPQTLGCAAWRWVDPSELGQYAFSRADLQVIEELGFLSTGDNS
;
A
#
# COMPACT_ATOMS: atom_id res chain seq x y z
N MET A 1 26.31 11.23 20.39
CA MET A 1 26.26 12.63 19.97
C MET A 1 26.37 12.66 18.46
N VAL A 2 25.40 13.26 17.79
CA VAL A 2 25.39 13.45 16.34
C VAL A 2 26.02 14.82 16.11
N ALA A 3 27.36 14.87 16.04
CA ALA A 3 28.08 16.09 15.74
C ALA A 3 28.23 16.29 14.22
N GLY A 4 28.14 17.50 13.71
CA GLY A 4 28.36 17.84 12.31
C GLY A 4 27.28 18.73 11.70
N LEU A 5 26.53 18.23 10.70
CA LEU A 5 25.53 19.03 9.95
C LEU A 5 24.52 19.78 10.86
N LEU A 6 24.10 19.18 11.97
CA LEU A 6 23.10 19.76 12.87
C LEU A 6 23.67 20.74 13.89
N ASP A 7 24.99 20.86 14.00
CA ASP A 7 25.64 21.70 15.03
C ASP A 7 25.88 23.15 14.54
N GLU A 8 25.79 23.39 13.22
CA GLU A 8 26.08 24.69 12.63
C GLU A 8 24.90 25.20 11.80
N ALA A 9 24.34 26.32 12.18
CA ALA A 9 23.22 26.96 11.48
C ALA A 9 23.53 27.25 9.99
N ALA A 10 24.79 27.63 9.69
CA ALA A 10 25.23 27.86 8.32
C ALA A 10 25.21 26.58 7.47
N ALA A 11 25.65 25.45 8.04
CA ALA A 11 25.61 24.17 7.34
C ALA A 11 24.17 23.71 7.05
N ILE A 12 23.25 23.92 8.00
CA ILE A 12 21.81 23.65 7.80
C ILE A 12 21.24 24.55 6.67
N ALA A 13 21.54 25.84 6.68
CA ALA A 13 21.07 26.77 5.65
C ALA A 13 21.59 26.39 4.25
N ASP A 14 22.87 26.00 4.15
CA ASP A 14 23.46 25.52 2.91
C ASP A 14 22.82 24.21 2.42
N PHE A 15 22.60 23.25 3.33
CA PHE A 15 21.92 22.00 3.04
C PHE A 15 20.51 22.22 2.46
N ARG A 16 19.71 23.07 3.11
CA ARG A 16 18.35 23.44 2.67
C ARG A 16 18.36 24.05 1.27
N ARG A 17 19.23 25.04 1.06
CA ARG A 17 19.36 25.73 -0.23
C ARG A 17 19.71 24.76 -1.37
N GLU A 18 20.70 23.89 -1.17
CA GLU A 18 21.16 22.93 -2.18
C GLU A 18 20.13 21.87 -2.48
N LEU A 19 19.50 21.32 -1.45
CA LEU A 19 18.43 20.32 -1.58
C LEU A 19 17.22 20.87 -2.34
N LEU A 20 16.73 22.06 -1.95
CA LEU A 20 15.56 22.67 -2.59
C LEU A 20 15.86 23.13 -4.03
N ALA A 21 17.05 23.68 -4.31
CA ALA A 21 17.45 24.03 -5.66
C ALA A 21 17.48 22.81 -6.58
N TRP A 22 18.09 21.72 -6.11
CA TRP A 22 18.10 20.44 -6.84
C TRP A 22 16.68 19.90 -7.08
N TYR A 23 15.84 19.88 -6.05
CA TYR A 23 14.47 19.38 -6.16
C TYR A 23 13.68 20.15 -7.21
N ARG A 24 13.71 21.46 -7.19
CA ARG A 24 13.00 22.30 -8.17
C ARG A 24 13.44 22.04 -9.60
N ALA A 25 14.73 21.76 -9.83
CA ALA A 25 15.29 21.46 -11.15
C ALA A 25 15.02 20.02 -11.63
N HIS A 26 14.87 19.04 -10.70
CA HIS A 26 14.91 17.62 -11.06
C HIS A 26 13.68 16.81 -10.62
N ARG A 27 12.69 17.43 -9.95
CA ARG A 27 11.50 16.73 -9.48
C ARG A 27 10.74 16.08 -10.63
N ARG A 28 10.25 14.85 -10.40
CA ARG A 28 9.35 14.17 -11.35
C ARG A 28 8.04 14.94 -11.47
N GLN A 29 7.52 15.02 -12.70
CA GLN A 29 6.20 15.58 -12.99
C GLN A 29 5.17 14.50 -12.71
N LEU A 30 4.59 14.51 -11.50
CA LEU A 30 3.57 13.57 -11.05
C LEU A 30 2.25 14.33 -10.87
N ALA A 31 1.13 13.73 -11.27
CA ALA A 31 -0.19 14.39 -11.26
C ALA A 31 -0.53 15.01 -9.89
N TRP A 32 -0.27 14.28 -8.82
CA TRP A 32 -0.52 14.73 -7.43
C TRP A 32 0.48 15.77 -6.91
N ARG A 33 1.56 16.06 -7.64
CA ARG A 33 2.52 17.14 -7.33
C ARG A 33 2.18 18.45 -8.00
N GLN A 34 1.20 18.47 -8.90
CA GLN A 34 0.76 19.65 -9.64
C GLN A 34 -0.42 20.36 -8.96
N THR A 35 -0.86 19.87 -7.82
CA THR A 35 -1.99 20.39 -7.05
C THR A 35 -1.61 20.66 -5.60
N ARG A 36 -2.35 21.55 -4.95
CA ARG A 36 -2.36 21.72 -3.50
C ARG A 36 -3.71 21.34 -2.90
N ASP A 37 -4.58 20.71 -3.67
CA ASP A 37 -5.86 20.21 -3.16
C ASP A 37 -5.60 19.14 -2.08
N PRO A 38 -6.02 19.37 -0.84
CA PRO A 38 -5.77 18.45 0.27
C PRO A 38 -6.35 17.06 0.04
N TYR A 39 -7.49 16.96 -0.63
CA TYR A 39 -8.13 15.68 -0.96
C TYR A 39 -7.27 14.87 -1.92
N LEU A 40 -6.79 15.46 -3.00
CA LEU A 40 -5.96 14.78 -3.99
C LEU A 40 -4.60 14.37 -3.41
N ILE A 41 -4.00 15.24 -2.58
CA ILE A 41 -2.76 14.94 -1.88
C ILE A 41 -2.96 13.78 -0.91
N TRP A 42 -4.05 13.79 -0.13
CA TRP A 42 -4.37 12.72 0.81
C TRP A 42 -4.56 11.37 0.09
N ILE A 43 -5.35 11.33 -1.00
CA ILE A 43 -5.51 10.12 -1.82
C ILE A 43 -4.15 9.59 -2.28
N SER A 44 -3.31 10.47 -2.84
CA SER A 44 -1.99 10.07 -3.36
C SER A 44 -1.09 9.51 -2.26
N GLU A 45 -1.06 10.13 -1.08
CA GLU A 45 -0.22 9.69 0.03
C GLU A 45 -0.67 8.34 0.62
N ILE A 46 -1.99 8.07 0.65
CA ILE A 46 -2.50 6.75 1.03
C ILE A 46 -2.17 5.69 -0.04
N MET A 47 -2.30 6.03 -1.32
CA MET A 47 -1.98 5.12 -2.42
C MET A 47 -0.48 4.80 -2.49
N LEU A 48 0.40 5.75 -2.21
CA LEU A 48 1.85 5.58 -2.22
C LEU A 48 2.39 4.70 -1.09
N GLN A 49 1.59 4.44 -0.05
CA GLN A 49 2.00 3.51 1.00
C GLN A 49 2.26 2.12 0.40
N GLN A 50 3.54 1.68 0.38
CA GLN A 50 3.96 0.36 -0.14
C GLN A 50 3.66 0.12 -1.63
N THR A 51 3.35 1.16 -2.41
CA THR A 51 3.15 1.11 -3.86
C THR A 51 4.30 1.84 -4.57
N ARG A 52 4.75 1.31 -5.70
CA ARG A 52 5.79 1.96 -6.52
C ARG A 52 5.20 3.13 -7.30
N VAL A 53 5.90 4.25 -7.29
CA VAL A 53 5.46 5.48 -7.97
C VAL A 53 5.18 5.26 -9.46
N ASP A 54 6.00 4.45 -10.14
CA ASP A 54 5.91 4.22 -11.58
C ASP A 54 4.59 3.55 -12.02
N GLN A 55 3.89 2.89 -11.09
CA GLN A 55 2.63 2.20 -11.34
C GLN A 55 1.40 3.02 -10.93
N MET A 56 1.62 4.15 -10.25
CA MET A 56 0.54 4.84 -9.53
C MET A 56 -0.30 5.77 -10.40
N ASP A 57 0.26 6.36 -11.46
CA ASP A 57 -0.44 7.38 -12.26
C ASP A 57 -1.81 6.90 -12.79
N ALA A 58 -1.85 5.68 -13.35
CA ALA A 58 -3.10 5.11 -13.88
C ALA A 58 -4.12 4.82 -12.76
N TYR A 59 -3.65 4.31 -11.60
CA TYR A 59 -4.53 4.05 -10.46
C TYR A 59 -5.09 5.33 -9.86
N PHE A 60 -4.24 6.35 -9.71
CA PHE A 60 -4.64 7.65 -9.17
C PHE A 60 -5.66 8.32 -10.09
N ALA A 61 -5.39 8.37 -11.39
CA ALA A 61 -6.31 8.96 -12.38
C ALA A 61 -7.69 8.27 -12.36
N ARG A 62 -7.71 6.93 -12.38
CA ARG A 62 -8.95 6.14 -12.34
C ARG A 62 -9.74 6.37 -11.05
N PHE A 63 -9.05 6.40 -9.90
CA PHE A 63 -9.69 6.59 -8.60
C PHE A 63 -10.29 8.00 -8.45
N VAL A 64 -9.54 9.03 -8.85
CA VAL A 64 -10.02 10.42 -8.81
C VAL A 64 -11.13 10.66 -9.84
N GLN A 65 -11.11 9.99 -10.96
CA GLN A 65 -12.23 10.03 -11.93
C GLN A 65 -13.50 9.41 -11.35
N ALA A 66 -13.36 8.30 -10.62
CA ALA A 66 -14.51 7.65 -9.97
C ALA A 66 -15.03 8.44 -8.76
N PHE A 67 -14.14 9.09 -8.02
CA PHE A 67 -14.44 9.84 -6.79
C PHE A 67 -13.74 11.21 -6.83
N PRO A 68 -14.29 12.19 -7.56
CA PRO A 68 -13.67 13.50 -7.74
C PRO A 68 -13.58 14.31 -6.44
N THR A 69 -14.47 14.09 -5.49
CA THR A 69 -14.51 14.78 -4.20
C THR A 69 -14.60 13.81 -3.03
N VAL A 70 -14.32 14.31 -1.84
CA VAL A 70 -14.49 13.53 -0.60
C VAL A 70 -15.96 13.11 -0.38
N HIS A 71 -16.91 13.87 -0.89
CA HIS A 71 -18.33 13.55 -0.80
C HIS A 71 -18.70 12.37 -1.73
N ASP A 72 -18.16 12.35 -2.95
CA ASP A 72 -18.36 11.24 -3.88
C ASP A 72 -17.77 9.94 -3.30
N LEU A 73 -16.56 10.01 -2.73
CA LEU A 73 -15.94 8.88 -2.05
C LEU A 73 -16.74 8.42 -0.83
N ALA A 74 -17.25 9.35 -0.03
CA ALA A 74 -18.04 9.04 1.16
C ALA A 74 -19.41 8.39 0.83
N ALA A 75 -20.01 8.80 -0.27
CA ALA A 75 -21.32 8.31 -0.73
C ALA A 75 -21.25 6.94 -1.43
N ALA A 76 -20.07 6.55 -1.90
CA ALA A 76 -19.87 5.28 -2.58
C ALA A 76 -20.12 4.08 -1.66
N SER A 77 -20.44 2.93 -2.22
CA SER A 77 -20.41 1.66 -1.49
C SER A 77 -18.97 1.19 -1.27
N GLU A 78 -18.74 0.35 -0.26
CA GLU A 78 -17.43 -0.24 -0.02
C GLU A 78 -16.96 -1.07 -1.23
N ASP A 79 -17.84 -1.82 -1.87
CA ASP A 79 -17.54 -2.59 -3.08
C ASP A 79 -17.04 -1.70 -4.23
N GLN A 80 -17.68 -0.55 -4.46
CA GLN A 80 -17.23 0.42 -5.48
C GLN A 80 -15.83 0.96 -5.17
N VAL A 81 -15.56 1.27 -3.90
CA VAL A 81 -14.24 1.76 -3.48
C VAL A 81 -13.17 0.67 -3.62
N LEU A 82 -13.46 -0.56 -3.19
CA LEU A 82 -12.55 -1.69 -3.33
C LEU A 82 -12.30 -2.03 -4.81
N LYS A 83 -13.33 -1.94 -5.67
CA LYS A 83 -13.18 -2.14 -7.12
C LYS A 83 -12.29 -1.08 -7.76
N ALA A 84 -12.48 0.18 -7.44
CA ALA A 84 -11.61 1.26 -7.92
C ALA A 84 -10.16 1.14 -7.42
N TRP A 85 -9.95 0.48 -6.26
CA TRP A 85 -8.63 0.23 -5.66
C TRP A 85 -7.96 -1.05 -6.16
N GLU A 86 -8.66 -1.87 -6.95
CA GLU A 86 -8.18 -3.18 -7.40
C GLU A 86 -6.80 -3.11 -8.06
N GLY A 87 -5.92 -4.03 -7.68
CA GLY A 87 -4.53 -4.09 -8.14
C GLY A 87 -3.50 -3.36 -7.28
N LEU A 88 -3.91 -2.39 -6.44
CA LEU A 88 -2.99 -1.67 -5.54
C LEU A 88 -2.56 -2.49 -4.31
N GLY A 89 -3.33 -3.51 -3.94
CA GLY A 89 -3.09 -4.31 -2.74
C GLY A 89 -3.32 -3.54 -1.44
N TYR A 90 -3.08 -4.23 -0.29
CA TYR A 90 -3.27 -3.62 1.04
C TYR A 90 -4.63 -2.92 1.20
N TYR A 91 -5.70 -3.61 0.88
CA TYR A 91 -7.06 -3.09 0.77
C TYR A 91 -7.62 -2.46 2.07
N ALA A 92 -7.02 -2.76 3.22
CA ALA A 92 -7.30 -2.06 4.46
C ALA A 92 -7.07 -0.53 4.34
N ARG A 93 -6.16 -0.09 3.44
CA ARG A 93 -5.97 1.33 3.15
C ARG A 93 -7.22 1.93 2.50
N ALA A 94 -7.79 1.25 1.50
CA ALA A 94 -9.01 1.70 0.83
C ALA A 94 -10.20 1.78 1.80
N ARG A 95 -10.40 0.75 2.64
CA ARG A 95 -11.46 0.77 3.65
C ARG A 95 -11.28 1.88 4.68
N ASN A 96 -10.06 2.07 5.15
CA ASN A 96 -9.77 3.16 6.10
C ASN A 96 -9.97 4.53 5.45
N LEU A 97 -9.50 4.71 4.21
CA LEU A 97 -9.71 5.92 3.42
C LEU A 97 -11.20 6.23 3.25
N HIS A 98 -12.01 5.21 2.93
CA HIS A 98 -13.44 5.34 2.79
C HIS A 98 -14.13 5.72 4.11
N ARG A 99 -13.74 5.08 5.24
CA ARG A 99 -14.26 5.47 6.57
C ARG A 99 -13.89 6.90 6.92
N ALA A 100 -12.63 7.29 6.69
CA ALA A 100 -12.17 8.65 6.93
C ALA A 100 -12.91 9.66 6.03
N ALA A 101 -13.16 9.33 4.78
CA ALA A 101 -13.94 10.19 3.86
C ALA A 101 -15.37 10.43 4.38
N ARG A 102 -16.03 9.41 4.93
CA ARG A 102 -17.35 9.57 5.57
C ARG A 102 -17.30 10.50 6.78
N GLU A 103 -16.25 10.39 7.61
CA GLU A 103 -16.08 11.29 8.76
C GLU A 103 -15.83 12.74 8.32
N VAL A 104 -14.98 12.94 7.31
CA VAL A 104 -14.70 14.27 6.75
C VAL A 104 -15.95 14.87 6.11
N ALA A 105 -16.67 14.11 5.31
CA ALA A 105 -17.92 14.54 4.67
C ALA A 105 -18.99 14.95 5.71
N ALA A 106 -19.12 14.17 6.79
CA ALA A 106 -20.05 14.48 7.88
C ALA A 106 -19.69 15.79 8.65
N ARG A 107 -18.45 16.24 8.55
CA ARG A 107 -17.93 17.49 9.15
C ARG A 107 -17.86 18.65 8.15
N GLY A 108 -18.55 18.56 7.02
CA GLY A 108 -18.60 19.62 6.01
C GLY A 108 -17.63 19.44 4.83
N GLY A 109 -16.96 18.29 4.70
CA GLY A 109 -16.18 17.94 3.52
C GLY A 109 -14.78 18.54 3.44
N GLN A 110 -14.35 19.29 4.48
CA GLN A 110 -13.00 19.85 4.53
C GLN A 110 -12.07 18.97 5.37
N LEU A 111 -10.90 18.61 4.80
CA LEU A 111 -9.88 17.93 5.58
C LEU A 111 -9.35 18.84 6.69
N PRO A 112 -9.03 18.29 7.89
CA PRO A 112 -8.31 19.02 8.91
C PRO A 112 -6.97 19.55 8.37
N ASP A 113 -6.63 20.80 8.71
CA ASP A 113 -5.39 21.45 8.29
C ASP A 113 -4.26 21.31 9.32
N THR A 114 -4.52 20.64 10.45
CA THR A 114 -3.54 20.38 11.52
C THR A 114 -3.09 18.91 11.50
N TYR A 115 -1.87 18.69 11.96
CA TYR A 115 -1.30 17.34 12.10
C TYR A 115 -2.16 16.43 12.99
N GLU A 116 -2.61 16.95 14.14
CA GLU A 116 -3.43 16.21 15.10
C GLU A 116 -4.81 15.87 14.54
N GLY A 117 -5.42 16.80 13.81
CA GLY A 117 -6.71 16.59 13.17
C GLY A 117 -6.63 15.52 12.07
N LEU A 118 -5.55 15.53 11.28
CA LEU A 118 -5.30 14.50 10.28
C LEU A 118 -5.00 13.15 10.93
N LEU A 119 -4.18 13.12 11.98
CA LEU A 119 -3.81 11.89 12.69
C LEU A 119 -5.02 11.19 13.34
N ALA A 120 -6.07 11.94 13.67
CA ALA A 120 -7.31 11.39 14.23
C ALA A 120 -8.17 10.64 13.19
N LEU A 121 -7.89 10.80 11.90
CA LEU A 121 -8.68 10.13 10.85
C LEU A 121 -8.31 8.63 10.72
N PRO A 122 -9.29 7.76 10.45
CA PRO A 122 -9.05 6.33 10.21
C PRO A 122 -7.95 6.07 9.16
N GLY A 123 -6.97 5.26 9.52
CA GLY A 123 -5.87 4.87 8.61
C GLY A 123 -4.81 5.93 8.34
N VAL A 124 -4.92 7.12 8.94
CA VAL A 124 -3.90 8.16 8.86
C VAL A 124 -2.90 7.97 10.00
N GLY A 125 -1.69 7.54 9.64
CA GLY A 125 -0.58 7.44 10.59
C GLY A 125 0.29 8.71 10.62
N PRO A 126 1.31 8.74 11.50
CA PRO A 126 2.20 9.91 11.66
C PRO A 126 2.84 10.39 10.36
N TYR A 127 3.25 9.46 9.48
CA TYR A 127 3.79 9.81 8.17
C TYR A 127 2.76 10.55 7.31
N THR A 128 1.57 9.97 7.14
CA THR A 128 0.53 10.54 6.27
C THR A 128 0.05 11.88 6.82
N ALA A 129 -0.13 12.01 8.15
CA ALA A 129 -0.48 13.27 8.78
C ALA A 129 0.57 14.36 8.51
N ALA A 130 1.87 14.04 8.65
CA ALA A 130 2.96 14.96 8.34
C ALA A 130 3.03 15.31 6.85
N ALA A 131 2.86 14.33 5.96
CA ALA A 131 2.89 14.56 4.51
C ALA A 131 1.74 15.47 4.06
N VAL A 132 0.50 15.15 4.43
CA VAL A 132 -0.66 15.96 4.05
C VAL A 132 -0.60 17.35 4.67
N SER A 133 -0.28 17.47 5.98
CA SER A 133 -0.20 18.77 6.64
C SER A 133 0.89 19.68 6.04
N SER A 134 2.04 19.12 5.66
CA SER A 134 3.12 19.90 5.07
C SER A 134 2.88 20.20 3.59
N ILE A 135 2.44 19.22 2.78
CA ILE A 135 2.32 19.40 1.33
C ILE A 135 1.08 20.24 0.97
N ALA A 136 -0.06 19.99 1.63
CA ALA A 136 -1.30 20.71 1.33
C ALA A 136 -1.41 22.05 2.06
N PHE A 137 -0.92 22.14 3.30
CA PHE A 137 -1.17 23.28 4.19
C PHE A 137 0.11 24.00 4.64
N ASP A 138 1.28 23.63 4.12
CA ASP A 138 2.60 24.18 4.48
C ASP A 138 2.87 24.23 6.00
N ARG A 139 2.35 23.24 6.75
CA ARG A 139 2.64 23.11 8.18
C ARG A 139 4.02 22.49 8.38
N ASP A 140 4.78 23.00 9.32
CA ASP A 140 6.18 22.61 9.55
C ASP A 140 6.31 21.27 10.29
N HIS A 141 5.92 20.17 9.61
CA HIS A 141 6.05 18.80 10.09
C HIS A 141 6.97 17.97 9.18
N PRO A 142 8.06 17.39 9.71
CA PRO A 142 8.95 16.55 8.91
C PRO A 142 8.29 15.20 8.62
N VAL A 143 8.46 14.70 7.40
CA VAL A 143 8.08 13.33 7.05
C VAL A 143 9.21 12.35 7.38
N LEU A 144 8.85 11.13 7.77
CA LEU A 144 9.80 10.05 8.00
C LEU A 144 9.29 8.76 7.36
N ASP A 145 9.53 8.60 6.05
CA ASP A 145 9.31 7.36 5.30
C ASP A 145 10.59 6.52 5.22
N GLY A 146 10.57 5.42 4.50
CA GLY A 146 11.75 4.59 4.28
C GLY A 146 12.87 5.27 3.50
N ASN A 147 12.55 6.24 2.62
CA ASN A 147 13.50 7.01 1.85
C ASN A 147 14.20 8.05 2.73
N VAL A 148 13.40 8.85 3.44
CA VAL A 148 13.91 9.88 4.36
C VAL A 148 14.71 9.25 5.49
N THR A 149 14.22 8.16 6.08
CA THR A 149 14.96 7.37 7.08
C THR A 149 16.36 7.00 6.58
N ARG A 150 16.47 6.48 5.36
CA ARG A 150 17.76 6.10 4.76
C ARG A 150 18.66 7.30 4.52
N VAL A 151 18.11 8.38 3.98
CA VAL A 151 18.85 9.63 3.76
C VAL A 151 19.42 10.15 5.07
N LEU A 152 18.58 10.30 6.10
CA LEU A 152 19.01 10.78 7.42
C LEU A 152 20.03 9.85 8.09
N CYS A 153 19.81 8.53 8.03
CA CYS A 153 20.81 7.58 8.56
C CYS A 153 22.19 7.73 7.92
N ARG A 154 22.25 8.02 6.63
CA ARG A 154 23.52 8.25 5.91
C ARG A 154 24.08 9.63 6.17
N LEU A 155 23.27 10.69 6.10
CA LEU A 155 23.70 12.06 6.41
C LEU A 155 24.34 12.14 7.80
N LEU A 156 23.72 11.54 8.79
CA LEU A 156 24.12 11.60 10.19
C LEU A 156 25.03 10.43 10.63
N ARG A 157 25.31 9.47 9.74
CA ARG A 157 26.04 8.22 10.05
C ARG A 157 25.44 7.46 11.25
N LEU A 158 24.10 7.28 11.23
CA LEU A 158 23.41 6.52 12.28
C LEU A 158 23.53 5.02 12.01
N GLU A 159 24.30 4.32 12.86
CA GLU A 159 24.55 2.88 12.70
C GLU A 159 23.52 2.02 13.44
N ALA A 160 22.75 2.58 14.37
CA ALA A 160 21.71 1.87 15.10
C ALA A 160 20.51 1.56 14.18
N ASP A 161 19.75 0.50 14.51
CA ASP A 161 18.57 0.10 13.73
C ASP A 161 17.47 1.17 13.81
N PRO A 162 17.06 1.79 12.70
CA PRO A 162 16.07 2.88 12.68
C PRO A 162 14.67 2.44 13.13
N ARG A 163 14.41 1.15 13.32
CA ARG A 163 13.14 0.63 13.85
C ARG A 163 13.05 0.75 15.38
N GLN A 164 14.16 0.99 16.08
CA GLN A 164 14.17 1.24 17.51
C GLN A 164 13.53 2.60 17.81
N ALA A 165 12.66 2.67 18.81
CA ALA A 165 11.90 3.87 19.14
C ALA A 165 12.80 5.11 19.40
N ALA A 166 13.88 4.94 20.12
CA ALA A 166 14.83 6.03 20.41
C ALA A 166 15.51 6.56 19.15
N VAL A 167 15.88 5.65 18.20
CA VAL A 167 16.49 6.06 16.93
C VAL A 167 15.48 6.77 16.04
N LYS A 168 14.24 6.26 16.01
CA LYS A 168 13.15 6.92 15.28
C LYS A 168 12.89 8.34 15.81
N ALA A 169 12.85 8.52 17.13
CA ALA A 169 12.70 9.84 17.74
C ALA A 169 13.86 10.79 17.37
N ALA A 170 15.11 10.30 17.39
CA ALA A 170 16.26 11.09 16.96
C ALA A 170 16.21 11.48 15.49
N LEU A 171 15.72 10.60 14.61
CA LEU A 171 15.52 10.90 13.19
C LEU A 171 14.42 11.96 12.96
N ILE A 172 13.34 11.93 13.74
CA ILE A 172 12.28 12.95 13.69
C ILE A 172 12.86 14.30 14.13
N ALA A 173 13.56 14.36 15.28
CA ALA A 173 14.19 15.58 15.77
C ALA A 173 15.22 16.16 14.77
N ALA A 174 15.98 15.30 14.11
CA ALA A 174 16.87 15.73 13.04
C ALA A 174 16.09 16.29 11.82
N GLY A 175 14.99 15.66 11.48
CA GLY A 175 14.08 16.16 10.43
C GLY A 175 13.51 17.54 10.76
N GLU A 176 13.09 17.77 12.01
CA GLU A 176 12.62 19.06 12.51
C GLU A 176 13.69 20.15 12.41
N GLN A 177 14.93 19.84 12.80
CA GLN A 177 16.05 20.79 12.68
C GLN A 177 16.40 21.11 11.23
N LEU A 178 16.33 20.14 10.32
CA LEU A 178 16.65 20.31 8.91
C LEU A 178 15.52 20.95 8.10
N LEU A 179 14.29 20.87 8.57
CA LEU A 179 13.11 21.38 7.85
C LEU A 179 13.27 22.89 7.56
N GLU A 180 12.95 23.31 6.34
CA GLU A 180 12.89 24.72 5.98
C GLU A 180 11.55 25.32 6.38
N PRO A 181 11.50 26.24 7.35
CA PRO A 181 10.24 26.84 7.80
C PRO A 181 9.51 27.55 6.65
N GLY A 182 8.20 27.32 6.55
CA GLY A 182 7.35 27.89 5.50
C GLY A 182 7.54 27.28 4.12
N GLN A 183 8.38 26.25 3.96
CA GLN A 183 8.60 25.46 2.74
C GLN A 183 8.59 23.95 3.02
N ALA A 184 7.90 23.55 4.08
CA ALA A 184 7.90 22.17 4.56
C ALA A 184 7.43 21.16 3.49
N GLY A 185 6.43 21.52 2.69
CA GLY A 185 5.93 20.69 1.61
C GLY A 185 6.99 20.39 0.55
N ASP A 186 7.69 21.40 0.06
CA ASP A 186 8.78 21.23 -0.92
C ASP A 186 9.97 20.50 -0.31
N PHE A 187 10.34 20.82 0.93
CA PHE A 187 11.46 20.19 1.62
C PHE A 187 11.23 18.69 1.84
N ASN A 188 10.07 18.30 2.32
CA ASN A 188 9.70 16.91 2.54
C ASN A 188 9.70 16.11 1.24
N GLN A 189 9.11 16.68 0.18
CA GLN A 189 9.14 16.07 -1.15
C GLN A 189 10.57 15.95 -1.70
N ALA A 190 11.43 16.95 -1.46
CA ALA A 190 12.83 16.92 -1.87
C ALA A 190 13.61 15.79 -1.17
N MET A 191 13.42 15.61 0.14
CA MET A 191 14.02 14.52 0.92
C MET A 191 13.58 13.15 0.41
N MET A 192 12.28 12.97 0.15
CA MET A 192 11.74 11.73 -0.41
C MET A 192 12.28 11.47 -1.83
N GLU A 193 12.32 12.49 -2.70
CA GLU A 193 12.83 12.39 -4.07
C GLU A 193 14.34 12.07 -4.10
N LEU A 194 15.13 12.70 -3.23
CA LEU A 194 16.55 12.40 -3.04
C LEU A 194 16.76 10.92 -2.67
N GLY A 195 15.97 10.42 -1.73
CA GLY A 195 16.00 9.02 -1.33
C GLY A 195 15.59 8.08 -2.45
N ALA A 196 14.54 8.40 -3.20
CA ALA A 196 14.03 7.55 -4.26
C ALA A 196 14.97 7.47 -5.48
N ARG A 197 15.64 8.56 -5.83
CA ARG A 197 16.39 8.67 -7.09
C ARG A 197 17.90 8.68 -6.95
N VAL A 198 18.45 9.26 -5.92
CA VAL A 198 19.90 9.45 -5.75
C VAL A 198 20.45 8.59 -4.63
N CYS A 199 19.94 8.77 -3.41
CA CYS A 199 20.37 8.02 -2.24
C CYS A 199 19.67 6.64 -2.14
N THR A 200 19.76 5.83 -3.21
CA THR A 200 19.08 4.53 -3.34
C THR A 200 19.63 3.48 -2.36
N PRO A 201 18.87 2.39 -2.07
CA PRO A 201 19.28 1.40 -1.06
C PRO A 201 20.64 0.76 -1.33
N ALA A 202 20.79 0.10 -2.49
CA ALA A 202 21.94 -0.73 -2.78
C ALA A 202 23.09 0.00 -3.53
N ARG A 203 22.75 0.99 -4.34
CA ARG A 203 23.72 1.71 -5.20
C ARG A 203 23.43 3.21 -5.18
N PRO A 204 23.77 3.92 -4.09
CA PRO A 204 23.58 5.37 -4.03
C PRO A 204 24.50 6.09 -5.03
N ARG A 205 23.94 7.06 -5.75
CA ARG A 205 24.68 7.87 -6.73
C ARG A 205 25.27 9.11 -6.05
N CYS A 206 26.26 8.89 -5.17
CA CYS A 206 26.83 9.94 -4.32
C CYS A 206 27.49 11.07 -5.13
N GLY A 207 28.03 10.78 -6.30
CA GLY A 207 28.60 11.81 -7.20
C GLY A 207 27.58 12.78 -7.80
N GLU A 208 26.30 12.40 -7.84
CA GLU A 208 25.19 13.24 -8.30
C GLU A 208 24.39 13.85 -7.14
N CYS A 209 24.80 13.59 -5.89
CA CYS A 209 24.04 14.01 -4.71
C CYS A 209 24.24 15.50 -4.44
N PRO A 210 23.17 16.32 -4.44
CA PRO A 210 23.29 17.77 -4.23
C PRO A 210 23.84 18.14 -2.85
N VAL A 211 23.68 17.24 -1.89
CA VAL A 211 24.08 17.44 -0.47
C VAL A 211 25.23 16.53 -0.05
N ALA A 212 26.02 16.04 -1.02
CA ALA A 212 27.13 15.09 -0.76
C ALA A 212 28.12 15.59 0.30
N ARG A 213 28.45 16.89 0.26
CA ARG A 213 29.40 17.52 1.18
C ARG A 213 28.98 17.49 2.65
N HIS A 214 27.68 17.33 2.91
CA HIS A 214 27.10 17.23 4.26
C HIS A 214 26.95 15.78 4.76
N CYS A 215 27.29 14.80 3.91
CA CYS A 215 27.02 13.39 4.20
C CYS A 215 28.17 12.72 4.97
N ARG A 216 27.98 12.47 6.25
CA ARG A 216 28.97 11.80 7.09
C ARG A 216 29.25 10.35 6.67
N ALA A 217 28.22 9.62 6.20
CA ALA A 217 28.47 8.26 5.71
C ALA A 217 29.36 8.25 4.46
N LEU A 218 29.27 9.26 3.58
CA LEU A 218 30.13 9.38 2.42
C LEU A 218 31.58 9.76 2.83
N ALA A 219 31.71 10.61 3.82
CA ALA A 219 33.04 11.08 4.28
C ALA A 219 33.79 10.06 5.12
N GLU A 220 33.08 9.21 5.87
CA GLU A 220 33.67 8.40 6.96
C GLU A 220 33.53 6.87 6.75
N LEU A 221 32.79 6.41 5.71
CA LEU A 221 32.59 4.97 5.43
C LEU A 221 33.11 4.63 4.03
N ASP A 222 33.70 3.47 3.86
CA ASP A 222 34.08 2.92 2.55
C ASP A 222 32.86 2.71 1.64
N ASP A 223 31.70 2.38 2.23
CA ASP A 223 30.45 2.15 1.50
C ASP A 223 29.24 2.70 2.29
N PRO A 224 28.68 3.86 1.86
CA PRO A 224 27.46 4.41 2.45
C PRO A 224 26.23 3.50 2.35
N ALA A 225 26.21 2.55 1.41
CA ALA A 225 25.09 1.62 1.24
C ALA A 225 24.88 0.68 2.43
N ARG A 226 25.89 0.52 3.31
CA ARG A 226 25.77 -0.22 4.57
C ARG A 226 24.72 0.35 5.53
N LEU A 227 24.35 1.61 5.35
CA LEU A 227 23.31 2.26 6.17
C LEU A 227 21.98 2.42 5.38
N PRO A 228 20.85 2.28 6.08
CA PRO A 228 20.67 1.92 7.49
C PRO A 228 20.89 0.42 7.74
N ARG A 229 21.41 0.07 8.90
CA ARG A 229 21.50 -1.33 9.34
C ARG A 229 20.12 -1.87 9.68
N LYS A 230 19.81 -3.06 9.22
CA LYS A 230 18.53 -3.75 9.49
C LYS A 230 18.83 -5.18 9.93
N ALA A 231 18.14 -5.63 10.96
CA ALA A 231 18.20 -7.04 11.32
C ALA A 231 17.71 -7.94 10.17
N PRO A 232 18.28 -9.15 10.03
CA PRO A 232 17.85 -10.11 9.03
C PRO A 232 16.34 -10.36 9.10
N ARG A 233 15.72 -10.58 7.94
CA ARG A 233 14.32 -10.98 7.87
C ARG A 233 14.19 -12.46 8.22
N LYS A 234 13.19 -12.80 9.02
CA LYS A 234 12.82 -14.21 9.26
C LYS A 234 12.32 -14.84 7.95
N PRO A 235 12.57 -16.15 7.74
CA PRO A 235 11.96 -16.90 6.63
C PRO A 235 10.44 -16.73 6.66
N ARG A 236 9.82 -16.64 5.48
CA ARG A 236 8.37 -16.55 5.36
C ARG A 236 7.79 -17.96 5.24
N PRO A 237 6.73 -18.30 5.99
CA PRO A 237 6.03 -19.54 5.78
C PRO A 237 5.39 -19.56 4.39
N HIS A 238 5.25 -20.76 3.82
CA HIS A 238 4.55 -21.01 2.57
C HIS A 238 3.37 -21.95 2.84
N TYR A 239 2.20 -21.66 2.24
CA TYR A 239 0.99 -22.44 2.43
C TYR A 239 0.43 -22.91 1.09
N GLN A 240 -0.11 -24.13 1.06
CA GLN A 240 -0.95 -24.61 -0.01
C GLN A 240 -2.39 -24.18 0.27
N VAL A 241 -3.07 -23.67 -0.74
CA VAL A 241 -4.45 -23.17 -0.65
C VAL A 241 -5.28 -23.77 -1.76
N ALA A 242 -6.43 -24.34 -1.43
CA ALA A 242 -7.39 -24.82 -2.42
C ALA A 242 -8.52 -23.80 -2.59
N ALA A 243 -8.88 -23.47 -3.82
CA ALA A 243 -10.00 -22.61 -4.17
C ALA A 243 -10.94 -23.31 -5.15
N GLY A 244 -12.24 -23.14 -4.98
CA GLY A 244 -13.26 -23.81 -5.78
C GLY A 244 -13.94 -22.92 -6.81
N LEU A 245 -13.78 -23.21 -8.08
CA LEU A 245 -14.66 -22.75 -9.13
C LEU A 245 -15.90 -23.64 -9.15
N ILE A 246 -16.86 -23.31 -8.28
CA ILE A 246 -18.03 -24.16 -8.00
C ILE A 246 -19.17 -23.78 -8.93
N TRP A 247 -19.58 -24.69 -9.78
CA TRP A 247 -20.60 -24.50 -10.81
C TRP A 247 -21.96 -25.07 -10.40
N LYS A 248 -23.01 -24.28 -10.64
CA LYS A 248 -24.42 -24.68 -10.57
C LYS A 248 -25.09 -24.30 -11.89
N GLY A 249 -25.18 -25.26 -12.84
CA GLY A 249 -25.49 -24.94 -14.23
C GLY A 249 -24.39 -24.07 -14.85
N ASP A 250 -24.75 -22.91 -15.37
CA ASP A 250 -23.83 -21.94 -15.99
C ASP A 250 -23.36 -20.85 -15.01
N LEU A 251 -23.80 -20.91 -13.75
CA LEU A 251 -23.45 -19.94 -12.71
C LEU A 251 -22.29 -20.42 -11.87
N LEU A 252 -21.43 -19.50 -11.47
CA LEU A 252 -20.25 -19.69 -10.65
C LEU A 252 -20.47 -19.09 -9.26
N LEU A 253 -20.09 -19.80 -8.20
CA LEU A 253 -20.18 -19.32 -6.84
C LEU A 253 -18.97 -18.45 -6.49
N ILE A 254 -19.24 -17.26 -5.98
CA ILE A 254 -18.23 -16.38 -5.36
C ILE A 254 -18.65 -16.08 -3.93
N ALA A 255 -17.66 -15.89 -3.05
CA ALA A 255 -17.86 -15.53 -1.66
C ALA A 255 -17.15 -14.23 -1.32
N GLN A 256 -17.72 -13.42 -0.43
CA GLN A 256 -17.12 -12.18 0.04
C GLN A 256 -16.49 -12.41 1.41
N ARG A 257 -15.23 -12.08 1.54
CA ARG A 257 -14.50 -12.19 2.82
C ARG A 257 -15.08 -11.23 3.86
N PRO A 258 -15.10 -11.61 5.14
CA PRO A 258 -15.46 -10.68 6.21
C PRO A 258 -14.63 -9.39 6.11
N SER A 259 -15.20 -8.26 6.49
CA SER A 259 -14.54 -6.93 6.39
C SER A 259 -13.26 -6.84 7.23
N GLU A 260 -13.16 -7.63 8.29
CA GLU A 260 -11.96 -7.70 9.12
C GLU A 260 -10.97 -8.77 8.61
N GLY A 261 -9.68 -8.55 8.86
CA GLY A 261 -8.63 -9.50 8.48
C GLY A 261 -7.97 -9.25 7.13
N LEU A 262 -7.25 -10.28 6.69
CA LEU A 262 -6.51 -10.26 5.42
C LEU A 262 -7.49 -10.24 4.24
N LEU A 263 -7.28 -9.31 3.29
CA LEU A 263 -8.11 -9.17 2.08
C LEU A 263 -9.62 -8.96 2.37
N GLY A 264 -9.96 -8.47 3.56
CA GLY A 264 -11.35 -8.30 3.97
C GLY A 264 -12.15 -7.44 2.99
N GLY A 265 -13.42 -7.82 2.78
CA GLY A 265 -14.36 -7.17 1.85
C GLY A 265 -14.15 -7.54 0.38
N LEU A 266 -13.06 -8.22 0.01
CA LEU A 266 -12.87 -8.71 -1.36
C LEU A 266 -13.69 -9.97 -1.61
N TRP A 267 -14.04 -10.15 -2.89
CA TRP A 267 -14.61 -11.39 -3.39
C TRP A 267 -13.49 -12.38 -3.72
N GLU A 268 -13.79 -13.65 -3.60
CA GLU A 268 -12.86 -14.76 -3.86
C GLU A 268 -13.62 -15.97 -4.38
N PHE A 269 -12.88 -16.90 -4.98
CA PHE A 269 -13.35 -18.27 -5.14
C PHE A 269 -13.24 -18.95 -3.77
N PRO A 270 -14.34 -19.46 -3.20
CA PRO A 270 -14.34 -19.98 -1.83
C PRO A 270 -13.41 -21.15 -1.67
N GLY A 271 -12.80 -21.28 -0.48
CA GLY A 271 -11.83 -22.31 -0.15
C GLY A 271 -10.87 -21.88 0.94
N GLY A 272 -9.81 -22.64 1.20
CA GLY A 272 -8.95 -22.35 2.32
C GLY A 272 -7.60 -23.04 2.32
N LYS A 273 -6.90 -22.97 3.46
CA LYS A 273 -5.55 -23.52 3.62
C LYS A 273 -5.62 -25.03 3.87
N GLN A 274 -4.74 -25.76 3.16
CA GLN A 274 -4.56 -27.17 3.40
C GLN A 274 -4.03 -27.44 4.81
N GLU A 275 -4.68 -28.33 5.54
CA GLU A 275 -4.25 -28.87 6.82
C GLU A 275 -3.35 -30.09 6.67
N ALA A 276 -2.67 -30.45 7.75
CA ALA A 276 -1.79 -31.63 7.75
C ALA A 276 -2.60 -32.93 7.62
N GLY A 277 -2.27 -33.76 6.64
CA GLY A 277 -2.87 -35.07 6.45
C GLY A 277 -4.07 -35.12 5.50
N GLU A 278 -4.48 -34.01 4.90
CA GLU A 278 -5.53 -33.96 3.87
C GLU A 278 -4.94 -33.71 2.48
N THR A 279 -5.63 -34.14 1.44
CA THR A 279 -5.37 -33.71 0.06
C THR A 279 -5.97 -32.33 -0.20
N LEU A 280 -5.60 -31.67 -1.31
CA LEU A 280 -6.18 -30.37 -1.67
C LEU A 280 -7.67 -30.46 -1.98
N GLU A 281 -8.12 -31.58 -2.57
CA GLU A 281 -9.53 -31.84 -2.84
C GLU A 281 -10.33 -32.03 -1.54
N GLN A 282 -9.76 -32.74 -0.57
CA GLN A 282 -10.35 -32.89 0.76
C GLN A 282 -10.42 -31.57 1.52
N CYS A 283 -9.34 -30.77 1.42
CA CYS A 283 -9.29 -29.41 1.95
C CYS A 283 -10.44 -28.57 1.39
N LEU A 284 -10.56 -28.52 0.07
CA LEU A 284 -11.61 -27.74 -0.57
C LEU A 284 -13.02 -28.18 -0.11
N ALA A 285 -13.29 -29.48 -0.13
CA ALA A 285 -14.60 -30.00 0.29
C ALA A 285 -14.91 -29.69 1.76
N ARG A 286 -13.90 -29.74 2.65
CA ARG A 286 -14.03 -29.37 4.08
C ARG A 286 -14.35 -27.89 4.24
N GLU A 287 -13.53 -27.02 3.67
CA GLU A 287 -13.68 -25.54 3.77
C GLU A 287 -15.04 -25.08 3.24
N ILE A 288 -15.50 -25.62 2.11
CA ILE A 288 -16.80 -25.28 1.54
C ILE A 288 -17.95 -25.68 2.44
N ARG A 289 -17.84 -26.83 3.10
CA ARG A 289 -18.85 -27.25 4.09
C ARG A 289 -18.84 -26.37 5.33
N GLU A 290 -17.66 -26.00 5.82
CA GLU A 290 -17.48 -25.17 7.01
C GLU A 290 -17.91 -23.73 6.79
N GLU A 291 -17.58 -23.13 5.63
CA GLU A 291 -17.84 -21.72 5.35
C GLU A 291 -19.22 -21.45 4.75
N LEU A 292 -19.76 -22.40 3.97
CA LEU A 292 -20.96 -22.20 3.15
C LEU A 292 -22.07 -23.24 3.41
N ALA A 293 -21.83 -24.31 4.17
CA ALA A 293 -22.80 -25.38 4.46
C ALA A 293 -23.37 -26.10 3.21
N ILE A 294 -22.60 -26.18 2.13
CA ILE A 294 -22.97 -26.89 0.90
C ILE A 294 -22.07 -28.09 0.64
N GLU A 295 -22.56 -29.04 -0.16
CA GLU A 295 -21.79 -30.17 -0.64
C GLU A 295 -21.41 -30.00 -2.10
N ILE A 296 -20.16 -30.34 -2.42
CA ILE A 296 -19.60 -30.23 -3.75
C ILE A 296 -18.91 -31.54 -4.18
N ALA A 297 -18.82 -31.76 -5.48
CA ALA A 297 -17.89 -32.72 -6.06
C ALA A 297 -16.69 -31.94 -6.63
N VAL A 298 -15.49 -32.24 -6.15
CA VAL A 298 -14.25 -31.63 -6.64
C VAL A 298 -13.75 -32.43 -7.83
N ASP A 299 -13.52 -31.78 -8.95
CA ASP A 299 -13.02 -32.37 -10.18
C ASP A 299 -11.51 -32.00 -10.38
N GLU A 300 -11.05 -31.69 -11.57
CA GLU A 300 -9.65 -31.40 -11.89
C GLU A 300 -9.17 -30.01 -11.40
N CYS A 301 -7.87 -29.88 -11.11
CA CYS A 301 -7.20 -28.60 -10.88
C CYS A 301 -7.01 -27.88 -12.22
N LEU A 302 -7.59 -26.70 -12.35
CA LEU A 302 -7.59 -25.91 -13.59
C LEU A 302 -6.41 -24.94 -13.69
N ALA A 303 -5.98 -24.37 -12.54
CA ALA A 303 -4.91 -23.39 -12.49
C ALA A 303 -4.13 -23.48 -11.18
N GLN A 304 -2.86 -23.07 -11.22
CA GLN A 304 -1.99 -23.00 -10.05
C GLN A 304 -1.25 -21.67 -10.05
N VAL A 305 -1.48 -20.85 -9.01
CA VAL A 305 -0.94 -19.48 -8.92
C VAL A 305 -0.08 -19.34 -7.66
N GLU A 306 1.18 -18.92 -7.84
CA GLU A 306 2.04 -18.52 -6.72
C GLU A 306 1.84 -17.04 -6.37
N HIS A 307 1.58 -16.75 -5.11
CA HIS A 307 1.41 -15.38 -4.65
C HIS A 307 2.13 -15.10 -3.33
N GLY A 308 2.85 -13.96 -3.29
CA GLY A 308 3.61 -13.52 -2.11
C GLY A 308 2.92 -12.40 -1.34
N PHE A 309 2.58 -12.65 -0.07
CA PHE A 309 2.17 -11.62 0.87
C PHE A 309 3.36 -11.10 1.68
N THR A 310 3.16 -10.06 2.49
CA THR A 310 4.23 -9.46 3.30
C THR A 310 4.86 -10.45 4.29
N HIS A 311 4.07 -11.33 4.88
CA HIS A 311 4.49 -12.22 5.97
C HIS A 311 4.54 -13.71 5.60
N PHE A 312 3.96 -14.10 4.48
CA PHE A 312 3.92 -15.48 3.98
C PHE A 312 3.77 -15.49 2.45
N SER A 313 3.83 -16.67 1.86
CA SER A 313 3.47 -16.92 0.47
C SER A 313 2.50 -18.09 0.36
N ILE A 314 1.78 -18.16 -0.74
CA ILE A 314 0.84 -19.24 -1.04
C ILE A 314 1.10 -19.80 -2.43
N THR A 315 0.75 -21.06 -2.61
CA THR A 315 0.36 -21.63 -3.90
C THR A 315 -1.15 -21.87 -3.85
N LEU A 316 -1.89 -21.14 -4.68
CA LEU A 316 -3.34 -21.26 -4.84
C LEU A 316 -3.62 -22.28 -5.94
N HIS A 317 -4.34 -23.35 -5.62
CA HIS A 317 -4.79 -24.38 -6.55
C HIS A 317 -6.29 -24.17 -6.79
N ALA A 318 -6.64 -23.76 -7.99
CA ALA A 318 -8.02 -23.53 -8.41
C ALA A 318 -8.62 -24.79 -9.03
N PHE A 319 -9.60 -25.39 -8.37
CA PHE A 319 -10.26 -26.62 -8.78
C PHE A 319 -11.59 -26.31 -9.45
N ARG A 320 -11.89 -27.02 -10.53
CA ARG A 320 -13.26 -27.18 -10.98
C ARG A 320 -14.03 -27.98 -9.93
N ALA A 321 -15.24 -27.52 -9.59
CA ALA A 321 -16.12 -28.23 -8.69
C ALA A 321 -17.57 -28.09 -9.12
N ARG A 322 -18.38 -29.10 -8.82
CA ARG A 322 -19.82 -29.09 -9.09
C ARG A 322 -20.61 -29.01 -7.79
N TYR A 323 -21.56 -28.08 -7.74
CA TYR A 323 -22.52 -28.02 -6.65
C TYR A 323 -23.39 -29.29 -6.65
N LEU A 324 -23.54 -29.91 -5.49
CA LEU A 324 -24.37 -31.09 -5.31
C LEU A 324 -25.67 -30.82 -4.54
N SER A 325 -25.55 -30.21 -3.36
CA SER A 325 -26.69 -29.96 -2.47
C SER A 325 -26.39 -28.95 -1.37
N GLY A 326 -27.43 -28.54 -0.63
CA GLY A 326 -27.36 -27.56 0.46
C GLY A 326 -27.85 -26.19 0.02
N GLU A 327 -28.14 -25.31 0.96
CA GLU A 327 -28.39 -23.87 0.70
C GLU A 327 -27.21 -23.11 1.24
N PRO A 328 -26.47 -22.30 0.42
CA PRO A 328 -25.31 -21.60 0.91
C PRO A 328 -25.64 -20.67 2.07
N GLN A 329 -24.81 -20.72 3.11
CA GLN A 329 -24.93 -19.90 4.32
C GLN A 329 -23.67 -19.07 4.52
N THR A 330 -23.78 -17.93 5.20
CA THR A 330 -22.66 -17.06 5.54
C THR A 330 -22.03 -17.48 6.89
N LEU A 331 -21.40 -18.65 6.95
CA LEU A 331 -20.75 -19.16 8.16
C LEU A 331 -19.32 -18.63 8.31
N GLY A 332 -18.55 -18.62 7.21
CA GLY A 332 -17.17 -18.11 7.16
C GLY A 332 -16.99 -16.87 6.31
N CYS A 333 -18.00 -16.47 5.52
CA CYS A 333 -17.97 -15.32 4.62
C CYS A 333 -19.00 -14.25 5.02
N ALA A 334 -18.87 -13.03 4.49
CA ALA A 334 -19.82 -11.92 4.71
C ALA A 334 -21.02 -12.00 3.77
N ALA A 335 -20.81 -12.51 2.56
CA ALA A 335 -21.85 -12.71 1.55
C ALA A 335 -21.39 -13.79 0.56
N TRP A 336 -22.34 -14.30 -0.23
CA TRP A 336 -22.08 -15.18 -1.36
C TRP A 336 -23.03 -14.86 -2.52
N ARG A 337 -22.62 -15.22 -3.73
CA ARG A 337 -23.45 -15.02 -4.93
C ARG A 337 -23.20 -16.12 -5.95
N TRP A 338 -24.27 -16.52 -6.65
CA TRP A 338 -24.18 -17.20 -7.92
C TRP A 338 -24.16 -16.15 -9.02
N VAL A 339 -23.10 -16.10 -9.83
CA VAL A 339 -22.89 -15.09 -10.86
C VAL A 339 -22.61 -15.73 -12.21
N ASP A 340 -22.97 -15.05 -13.27
CA ASP A 340 -22.47 -15.39 -14.59
C ASP A 340 -20.97 -15.04 -14.65
N PRO A 341 -20.09 -15.91 -15.23
CA PRO A 341 -18.68 -15.61 -15.36
C PRO A 341 -18.36 -14.26 -16.01
N SER A 342 -19.20 -13.78 -16.93
CA SER A 342 -19.04 -12.47 -17.55
C SER A 342 -19.22 -11.28 -16.58
N GLU A 343 -19.86 -11.52 -15.42
CA GLU A 343 -20.06 -10.50 -14.39
C GLU A 343 -18.88 -10.39 -13.40
N LEU A 344 -17.90 -11.32 -13.43
CA LEU A 344 -16.76 -11.31 -12.49
C LEU A 344 -16.00 -9.98 -12.49
N GLY A 345 -15.96 -9.30 -13.64
CA GLY A 345 -15.35 -7.98 -13.77
C GLY A 345 -15.98 -6.87 -12.90
N GLN A 346 -17.21 -7.08 -12.38
CA GLN A 346 -17.90 -6.11 -11.52
C GLN A 346 -17.45 -6.21 -10.04
N TYR A 347 -16.82 -7.31 -9.65
CA TYR A 347 -16.42 -7.59 -8.27
C TYR A 347 -14.93 -7.31 -8.06
N ALA A 348 -14.57 -6.89 -6.86
CA ALA A 348 -13.17 -6.68 -6.47
C ALA A 348 -12.57 -7.99 -5.95
N PHE A 349 -11.65 -8.58 -6.69
CA PHE A 349 -10.95 -9.82 -6.31
C PHE A 349 -9.55 -9.58 -5.77
N SER A 350 -9.00 -10.60 -5.08
CA SER A 350 -7.59 -10.60 -4.73
C SER A 350 -6.71 -10.76 -5.99
N ARG A 351 -5.43 -10.40 -5.92
CA ARG A 351 -4.52 -10.57 -7.08
C ARG A 351 -4.36 -12.04 -7.46
N ALA A 352 -4.42 -12.97 -6.51
CA ALA A 352 -4.33 -14.39 -6.80
C ALA A 352 -5.56 -14.90 -7.55
N ASP A 353 -6.77 -14.50 -7.12
CA ASP A 353 -8.01 -14.85 -7.83
C ASP A 353 -8.07 -14.20 -9.21
N LEU A 354 -7.63 -12.94 -9.36
CA LEU A 354 -7.54 -12.28 -10.66
C LEU A 354 -6.63 -13.03 -11.63
N GLN A 355 -5.51 -13.57 -11.16
CA GLN A 355 -4.65 -14.40 -12.01
C GLN A 355 -5.36 -15.68 -12.47
N VAL A 356 -6.13 -16.33 -11.60
CA VAL A 356 -6.97 -17.48 -11.99
C VAL A 356 -8.00 -17.07 -13.05
N ILE A 357 -8.68 -15.94 -12.86
CA ILE A 357 -9.67 -15.39 -13.79
C ILE A 357 -9.04 -15.09 -15.16
N GLU A 358 -7.83 -14.50 -15.17
CA GLU A 358 -7.04 -14.19 -16.38
C GLU A 358 -6.60 -15.46 -17.09
N GLU A 359 -6.04 -16.46 -16.36
CA GLU A 359 -5.58 -17.74 -16.93
C GLU A 359 -6.70 -18.58 -17.55
N LEU A 360 -7.88 -18.52 -16.97
CA LEU A 360 -9.04 -19.27 -17.46
C LEU A 360 -9.88 -18.49 -18.50
N GLY A 361 -9.49 -17.25 -18.81
CA GLY A 361 -10.11 -16.46 -19.87
C GLY A 361 -11.54 -15.98 -19.55
N PHE A 362 -11.92 -15.88 -18.27
CA PHE A 362 -13.23 -15.36 -17.88
C PHE A 362 -13.40 -13.86 -18.12
N LEU A 363 -12.31 -13.11 -18.09
CA LEU A 363 -12.30 -11.72 -18.52
C LEU A 363 -11.53 -11.65 -19.83
N SER A 364 -12.17 -11.24 -20.90
CA SER A 364 -11.46 -10.85 -22.11
C SER A 364 -10.48 -9.74 -21.73
N THR A 365 -9.20 -9.92 -22.06
CA THR A 365 -8.21 -8.84 -22.01
C THR A 365 -8.70 -7.75 -22.96
N GLY A 366 -9.49 -6.82 -22.42
CA GLY A 366 -9.86 -5.62 -23.16
C GLY A 366 -8.59 -4.92 -23.58
N ASP A 367 -8.48 -4.59 -24.85
CA ASP A 367 -7.41 -3.87 -25.50
C ASP A 367 -6.83 -2.77 -24.60
N ASN A 368 -5.63 -3.01 -24.09
CA ASN A 368 -4.73 -1.95 -23.69
C ASN A 368 -4.12 -1.36 -24.98
N SER A 369 -4.91 -0.53 -25.66
CA SER A 369 -4.45 0.36 -26.73
C SER A 369 -4.19 1.74 -26.16
#